data_e5f0870c28f92252eb9a26c3bee27ec9
#
_entry.id   e5f0870c28f92252eb9a26c3bee27ec9
#
_cell.length_a   1.000
_cell.length_b   1.000
_cell.length_c   1.000
_cell.angle_alpha   90.00
_cell.angle_beta   90.00
_cell.angle_gamma   90.00
#
_symmetry.space_group_name_H-M   'P 1'
#
loop_
_entity.id
_entity.type
_entity.pdbx_description
1 polymer ?
#
loop_
_entity_poly.entity_id
_entity_poly.type
_entity_poly.pdbx_seq_one_letter_code
_entity_poly.pdbx_strand_id
1 'polypeptide(L)'
;KDVNGQILQDQALGVENCNNYIFDHCVVGWSMEENMNTQDCHFLTVQNTIVHEGLYNAGHKKGKRGYGSQWGGSPASYYRNLLADNKSRSPRINGARGEDYVVFLEYINNVNYNFGGNGGCYGGENTADITSYNGMNSAHECNFIGNYYKPGPASNKSGVVLVNSSYARSGATSWGPAKWYVNGNVIEGDANRTADNWKAMSAEHYSLSDIRVDERIVPEHNYYKYSKAGNVGTYDPEMYMIYNVESGEQAYQTVLRTAGTIRRDAVEKRVVEEATTGVNFYGGATYGAKKGIIDTEADCEGFIQYATDYTVPTDTDGDGIPDEWERQHGLNPEVADQNMVNAQGYTALEVYLNSLMGEQQSSEFHVSAIHSLQAAPLVAYDRTTATLRVSQNAVGAVLKVYNTAGRLLSSRQITSALTSLSDVKAPVFLVRIEGSNVAPRVIKVVK
;
A
#
# COMPACT_ATOMS: atom_id res chain seq x y z
N LYS A 1 15.06 -25.56 -3.36
CA LYS A 1 14.68 -26.61 -4.33
C LYS A 1 13.35 -27.19 -3.93
N ASP A 2 12.51 -27.51 -4.90
CA ASP A 2 11.25 -28.21 -4.63
C ASP A 2 11.50 -29.68 -4.18
N VAL A 3 10.43 -30.42 -3.89
CA VAL A 3 10.49 -31.82 -3.48
C VAL A 3 11.13 -32.75 -4.52
N ASN A 4 11.25 -32.31 -5.76
CA ASN A 4 11.86 -33.03 -6.87
C ASN A 4 13.33 -32.59 -7.11
N GLY A 5 13.85 -31.71 -6.28
CA GLY A 5 15.21 -31.16 -6.40
C GLY A 5 15.35 -30.07 -7.46
N GLN A 6 14.26 -29.60 -8.07
CA GLN A 6 14.30 -28.48 -9.00
C GLN A 6 14.51 -27.17 -8.27
N ILE A 7 15.27 -26.27 -8.88
CA ILE A 7 15.47 -24.92 -8.35
C ILE A 7 14.17 -24.15 -8.51
N LEU A 8 13.56 -23.74 -7.39
CA LEU A 8 12.48 -22.78 -7.40
C LEU A 8 13.02 -21.44 -7.88
N GLN A 9 12.30 -20.81 -8.81
CA GLN A 9 12.72 -19.56 -9.45
C GLN A 9 11.62 -18.53 -9.29
N ASP A 10 11.08 -18.48 -8.08
CA ASP A 10 9.94 -17.67 -7.72
C ASP A 10 10.32 -16.50 -6.82
N GLN A 11 9.37 -15.62 -6.62
CA GLN A 11 9.41 -14.54 -5.64
C GLN A 11 9.31 -15.11 -4.22
N ALA A 12 9.86 -14.41 -3.24
CA ALA A 12 9.66 -14.81 -1.85
C ALA A 12 8.24 -14.48 -1.37
N LEU A 13 7.70 -13.34 -1.78
CA LEU A 13 6.33 -12.93 -1.54
C LEU A 13 5.77 -12.30 -2.82
N GLY A 14 4.70 -12.88 -3.38
CA GLY A 14 4.03 -12.35 -4.55
C GLY A 14 2.52 -12.31 -4.35
N VAL A 15 1.91 -11.19 -4.71
CA VAL A 15 0.47 -11.01 -4.78
C VAL A 15 0.08 -10.38 -6.09
N GLU A 16 -0.92 -10.95 -6.75
CA GLU A 16 -1.43 -10.50 -8.04
C GLU A 16 -2.96 -10.58 -8.07
N ASN A 17 -3.60 -9.63 -8.74
CA ASN A 17 -5.06 -9.60 -8.93
C ASN A 17 -5.84 -9.70 -7.61
N CYS A 18 -5.43 -8.96 -6.60
CA CYS A 18 -6.02 -9.02 -5.26
C CYS A 18 -6.43 -7.64 -4.74
N ASN A 19 -7.30 -7.63 -3.73
CA ASN A 19 -7.84 -6.41 -3.15
C ASN A 19 -7.79 -6.45 -1.63
N ASN A 20 -7.64 -5.27 -1.00
CA ASN A 20 -7.71 -5.09 0.46
C ASN A 20 -6.65 -5.91 1.20
N TYR A 21 -5.38 -5.68 0.88
CA TYR A 21 -4.24 -6.30 1.52
C TYR A 21 -3.41 -5.30 2.29
N ILE A 22 -2.92 -5.72 3.44
CA ILE A 22 -1.89 -5.03 4.19
C ILE A 22 -0.78 -6.02 4.55
N PHE A 23 0.47 -5.60 4.32
CA PHE A 23 1.67 -6.26 4.82
C PHE A 23 2.34 -5.29 5.78
N ASP A 24 2.37 -5.64 7.03
CA ASP A 24 2.89 -4.79 8.11
C ASP A 24 3.90 -5.55 8.95
N HIS A 25 5.03 -4.91 9.24
CA HIS A 25 6.12 -5.48 10.05
C HIS A 25 6.60 -6.86 9.56
N CYS A 26 6.64 -7.03 8.24
CA CYS A 26 7.15 -8.25 7.60
C CYS A 26 8.64 -8.14 7.28
N VAL A 27 9.25 -9.30 7.00
CA VAL A 27 10.60 -9.39 6.44
C VAL A 27 10.59 -10.32 5.24
N VAL A 28 11.15 -9.84 4.14
CA VAL A 28 11.16 -10.56 2.86
C VAL A 28 12.55 -10.46 2.25
N GLY A 29 13.18 -11.59 2.02
CA GLY A 29 14.54 -11.64 1.47
C GLY A 29 14.89 -12.95 0.80
N TRP A 30 16.08 -13.01 0.23
CA TRP A 30 16.73 -14.20 -0.30
C TRP A 30 15.97 -14.91 -1.41
N SER A 31 15.26 -14.13 -2.20
CA SER A 31 14.59 -14.66 -3.40
C SER A 31 15.52 -14.76 -4.59
N MET A 32 15.25 -15.71 -5.44
CA MET A 32 15.92 -15.86 -6.74
C MET A 32 15.30 -14.99 -7.86
N GLU A 33 14.12 -14.45 -7.68
CA GLU A 33 13.46 -13.43 -8.53
C GLU A 33 13.35 -12.12 -7.75
N GLU A 34 12.17 -11.51 -7.64
CA GLU A 34 11.93 -10.41 -6.71
C GLU A 34 11.73 -10.93 -5.28
N ASN A 35 12.28 -10.25 -4.29
CA ASN A 35 11.91 -10.54 -2.92
C ASN A 35 10.41 -10.30 -2.70
N MET A 36 9.89 -9.17 -3.18
CA MET A 36 8.46 -8.87 -3.08
C MET A 36 7.91 -8.35 -4.41
N ASN A 37 6.78 -8.91 -4.84
CA ASN A 37 6.08 -8.49 -6.05
C ASN A 37 4.61 -8.25 -5.77
N THR A 38 4.10 -7.09 -6.24
CA THR A 38 2.69 -6.72 -6.15
C THR A 38 2.25 -6.21 -7.52
N GLN A 39 1.24 -6.82 -8.12
CA GLN A 39 0.76 -6.47 -9.46
C GLN A 39 -0.75 -6.52 -9.51
N ASP A 40 -1.35 -5.59 -10.26
CA ASP A 40 -2.79 -5.53 -10.47
C ASP A 40 -3.59 -5.68 -9.15
N CYS A 41 -3.06 -5.08 -8.07
CA CYS A 41 -3.64 -5.11 -6.73
C CYS A 41 -4.32 -3.78 -6.42
N HIS A 42 -5.36 -3.82 -5.60
CA HIS A 42 -6.11 -2.63 -5.23
C HIS A 42 -6.24 -2.51 -3.72
N PHE A 43 -6.20 -1.28 -3.21
CA PHE A 43 -6.28 -1.02 -1.78
C PHE A 43 -5.22 -1.80 -1.01
N LEU A 44 -3.98 -1.66 -1.48
CA LEU A 44 -2.81 -2.34 -0.94
C LEU A 44 -1.99 -1.39 -0.08
N THR A 45 -1.58 -1.86 1.10
CA THR A 45 -0.58 -1.20 1.91
C THR A 45 0.56 -2.15 2.21
N VAL A 46 1.79 -1.69 2.01
CA VAL A 46 3.01 -2.34 2.51
C VAL A 46 3.72 -1.35 3.41
N GLN A 47 3.81 -1.65 4.69
CA GLN A 47 4.40 -0.73 5.66
C GLN A 47 5.33 -1.44 6.63
N ASN A 48 6.26 -0.67 7.22
CA ASN A 48 7.21 -1.13 8.23
C ASN A 48 7.89 -2.47 7.90
N THR A 49 8.05 -2.76 6.62
CA THR A 49 8.55 -4.06 6.12
C THR A 49 10.02 -3.93 5.69
N ILE A 50 10.83 -4.94 5.99
CA ILE A 50 12.21 -5.05 5.49
C ILE A 50 12.22 -5.92 4.23
N VAL A 51 12.74 -5.39 3.13
CA VAL A 51 12.97 -6.11 1.87
C VAL A 51 14.45 -6.10 1.57
N HIS A 52 15.12 -7.24 1.72
CA HIS A 52 16.57 -7.27 1.71
C HIS A 52 17.18 -8.39 0.86
N GLU A 53 18.42 -8.18 0.42
CA GLU A 53 19.34 -9.21 -0.09
C GLU A 53 18.72 -10.16 -1.11
N GLY A 54 18.15 -9.64 -2.20
CA GLY A 54 17.79 -10.49 -3.34
C GLY A 54 19.01 -11.25 -3.86
N LEU A 55 18.89 -12.56 -4.08
CA LEU A 55 20.02 -13.43 -4.45
C LEU A 55 20.49 -13.13 -5.88
N TYR A 56 21.77 -12.72 -6.00
CA TYR A 56 22.26 -12.19 -7.26
C TYR A 56 22.65 -13.27 -8.26
N ASN A 57 23.37 -14.32 -7.84
CA ASN A 57 23.87 -15.36 -8.71
C ASN A 57 23.54 -16.77 -8.20
N ALA A 58 22.30 -17.02 -7.88
CA ALA A 58 21.81 -18.26 -7.28
C ALA A 58 21.40 -19.35 -8.30
N GLY A 59 21.76 -19.18 -9.57
CA GLY A 59 21.47 -20.19 -10.60
C GLY A 59 20.11 -20.05 -11.28
N HIS A 60 19.49 -18.88 -11.25
CA HIS A 60 18.24 -18.64 -11.97
C HIS A 60 18.41 -18.79 -13.50
N LYS A 61 17.43 -19.38 -14.19
CA LYS A 61 17.50 -19.67 -15.66
C LYS A 61 17.69 -18.43 -16.54
N LYS A 62 17.26 -17.26 -16.08
CA LYS A 62 17.44 -15.97 -16.78
C LYS A 62 18.76 -15.29 -16.42
N GLY A 63 19.67 -15.96 -15.69
CA GLY A 63 20.94 -15.40 -15.24
C GLY A 63 20.86 -14.65 -13.92
N LYS A 64 21.77 -13.73 -13.69
CA LYS A 64 21.90 -12.97 -12.44
C LYS A 64 20.69 -12.06 -12.18
N ARG A 65 20.22 -12.04 -10.92
CA ARG A 65 19.00 -11.31 -10.51
C ARG A 65 19.30 -10.32 -9.39
N GLY A 66 19.11 -10.67 -8.12
CA GLY A 66 19.35 -9.81 -6.97
C GLY A 66 18.33 -8.68 -6.84
N TYR A 67 17.05 -8.99 -7.04
CA TYR A 67 16.00 -7.99 -7.12
C TYR A 67 15.28 -7.81 -5.79
N GLY A 68 15.11 -6.55 -5.37
CA GLY A 68 14.31 -6.18 -4.22
C GLY A 68 12.82 -6.34 -4.48
N SER A 69 12.20 -5.31 -5.00
CA SER A 69 10.74 -5.29 -5.14
C SER A 69 10.28 -4.85 -6.51
N GLN A 70 9.19 -5.42 -6.97
CA GLN A 70 8.41 -4.93 -8.08
C GLN A 70 7.04 -4.52 -7.53
N TRP A 71 6.82 -3.23 -7.37
CA TRP A 71 5.66 -2.66 -6.70
C TRP A 71 4.75 -1.92 -7.66
N GLY A 72 3.48 -2.23 -7.60
CA GLY A 72 2.40 -1.64 -8.37
C GLY A 72 1.16 -1.48 -7.54
N GLY A 73 0.01 -1.50 -8.17
CA GLY A 73 -1.29 -1.38 -7.54
C GLY A 73 -1.92 -0.01 -7.68
N SER A 74 -3.23 0.05 -7.43
CA SER A 74 -4.04 1.25 -7.63
C SER A 74 -5.35 1.23 -6.81
N PRO A 75 -5.49 2.01 -5.74
CA PRO A 75 -4.42 2.72 -5.05
C PRO A 75 -3.53 1.77 -4.26
N ALA A 76 -2.26 2.14 -4.09
CA ALA A 76 -1.31 1.42 -3.27
C ALA A 76 -0.44 2.37 -2.45
N SER A 77 -0.14 1.99 -1.21
CA SER A 77 0.69 2.75 -0.30
C SER A 77 1.88 1.93 0.17
N TYR A 78 3.08 2.47 -0.02
CA TYR A 78 4.34 1.89 0.42
C TYR A 78 4.98 2.84 1.43
N TYR A 79 4.91 2.49 2.71
CA TYR A 79 5.15 3.41 3.80
C TYR A 79 6.11 2.86 4.85
N ARG A 80 7.14 3.62 5.17
CA ARG A 80 8.13 3.27 6.22
C ARG A 80 8.79 1.90 6.05
N ASN A 81 9.08 1.51 4.82
CA ASN A 81 9.80 0.27 4.53
C ASN A 81 11.30 0.49 4.46
N LEU A 82 12.08 -0.53 4.78
CA LEU A 82 13.52 -0.60 4.54
C LEU A 82 13.80 -1.52 3.35
N LEU A 83 14.32 -0.96 2.27
CA LEU A 83 14.85 -1.74 1.14
C LEU A 83 16.38 -1.71 1.24
N ALA A 84 17.01 -2.86 1.50
CA ALA A 84 18.43 -2.94 1.77
C ALA A 84 19.13 -4.02 0.92
N ASP A 85 20.34 -3.72 0.46
CA ASP A 85 21.24 -4.69 -0.14
C ASP A 85 20.70 -5.43 -1.37
N ASN A 86 19.83 -4.77 -2.13
CA ASN A 86 19.31 -5.31 -3.37
C ASN A 86 20.11 -4.78 -4.56
N LYS A 87 20.50 -5.68 -5.48
CA LYS A 87 21.26 -5.30 -6.68
C LYS A 87 20.50 -4.33 -7.58
N SER A 88 19.18 -4.48 -7.61
CA SER A 88 18.28 -3.68 -8.43
C SER A 88 16.85 -3.76 -7.89
N ARG A 89 15.96 -2.93 -8.40
CA ARG A 89 14.55 -2.89 -8.01
C ARG A 89 14.35 -2.52 -6.54
N SER A 90 14.80 -1.32 -6.19
CA SER A 90 14.66 -0.78 -4.83
C SER A 90 13.79 0.50 -4.80
N PRO A 91 12.50 0.42 -5.15
CA PRO A 91 11.81 -0.64 -5.90
C PRO A 91 11.89 -0.44 -7.43
N ARG A 92 11.39 -1.39 -8.22
CA ARG A 92 10.87 -1.13 -9.56
C ARG A 92 9.40 -0.77 -9.42
N ILE A 93 9.00 0.38 -9.94
CA ILE A 93 7.59 0.74 -10.05
C ILE A 93 7.01 0.01 -11.24
N ASN A 94 6.13 -0.94 -10.94
CA ASN A 94 5.54 -1.79 -11.94
C ASN A 94 4.33 -1.12 -12.57
N GLY A 95 4.28 -1.19 -13.89
CA GLY A 95 3.17 -0.65 -14.64
C GLY A 95 1.89 -1.45 -14.52
N ALA A 96 0.84 -0.89 -15.08
CA ALA A 96 -0.37 -1.60 -15.41
C ALA A 96 0.00 -2.79 -16.31
N ARG A 97 -0.23 -4.01 -15.88
CA ARG A 97 0.29 -5.19 -16.58
C ARG A 97 -0.74 -6.01 -17.33
N GLY A 98 -1.88 -6.18 -16.82
CA GLY A 98 -2.84 -7.06 -17.44
C GLY A 98 -4.27 -6.61 -17.20
N GLU A 99 -4.53 -6.24 -15.97
CA GLU A 99 -5.86 -5.90 -15.51
C GLU A 99 -6.03 -4.40 -15.28
N ASP A 100 -4.98 -3.71 -14.81
CA ASP A 100 -5.04 -2.28 -14.53
C ASP A 100 -4.55 -1.44 -15.71
N TYR A 101 -5.28 -0.40 -15.99
CA TYR A 101 -4.96 0.57 -17.03
C TYR A 101 -4.24 1.80 -16.48
N VAL A 102 -4.44 2.09 -15.21
CA VAL A 102 -3.83 3.21 -14.51
C VAL A 102 -3.38 2.74 -13.14
N VAL A 103 -2.20 3.18 -12.73
CA VAL A 103 -1.63 2.92 -11.42
C VAL A 103 -1.53 4.24 -10.66
N PHE A 104 -2.02 4.24 -9.43
CA PHE A 104 -1.74 5.29 -8.47
C PHE A 104 -1.05 4.70 -7.25
N LEU A 105 0.14 5.20 -6.92
CA LEU A 105 0.83 4.76 -5.73
C LEU A 105 1.54 5.90 -4.99
N GLU A 106 1.64 5.72 -3.68
CA GLU A 106 2.43 6.55 -2.80
C GLU A 106 3.64 5.76 -2.27
N TYR A 107 4.82 6.32 -2.46
CA TYR A 107 6.07 5.83 -1.91
C TYR A 107 6.60 6.87 -0.92
N ILE A 108 6.27 6.69 0.36
CA ILE A 108 6.43 7.72 1.38
C ILE A 108 7.21 7.21 2.57
N ASN A 109 8.20 8.00 3.01
CA ASN A 109 8.99 7.74 4.21
C ASN A 109 9.70 6.38 4.24
N ASN A 110 10.07 5.84 3.08
CA ASN A 110 10.87 4.63 3.00
C ASN A 110 12.37 4.93 3.07
N VAL A 111 13.15 3.94 3.43
CA VAL A 111 14.62 3.99 3.44
C VAL A 111 15.15 3.02 2.39
N ASN A 112 15.98 3.54 1.50
CA ASN A 112 16.70 2.76 0.50
C ASN A 112 18.18 2.74 0.86
N TYR A 113 18.68 1.61 1.31
CA TYR A 113 20.08 1.43 1.66
C TYR A 113 20.80 0.54 0.66
N ASN A 114 22.04 0.89 0.34
CA ASN A 114 22.97 0.10 -0.46
C ASN A 114 22.35 -0.51 -1.73
N PHE A 115 21.53 0.30 -2.40
CA PHE A 115 20.93 -0.07 -3.68
C PHE A 115 22.04 -0.23 -4.72
N GLY A 116 22.13 -1.40 -5.32
CA GLY A 116 23.11 -1.67 -6.38
C GLY A 116 22.72 -1.03 -7.71
N GLY A 117 23.69 -0.94 -8.62
CA GLY A 117 23.44 -0.38 -9.94
C GLY A 117 23.44 1.14 -9.98
N ASN A 118 22.62 1.72 -10.84
CA ASN A 118 22.70 3.13 -11.22
C ASN A 118 21.61 4.01 -10.57
N GLY A 119 20.85 3.50 -9.63
CA GLY A 119 19.81 4.28 -8.99
C GLY A 119 19.02 3.52 -7.95
N GLY A 120 18.35 4.26 -7.05
CA GLY A 120 17.55 3.70 -5.98
C GLY A 120 16.21 3.12 -6.45
N CYS A 121 15.64 3.65 -7.52
CA CYS A 121 14.37 3.22 -8.08
C CYS A 121 14.36 3.34 -9.59
N TYR A 122 13.52 2.57 -10.25
CA TYR A 122 13.16 2.80 -11.65
C TYR A 122 11.75 2.29 -11.95
N GLY A 123 11.19 2.70 -13.08
CA GLY A 123 9.89 2.21 -13.52
C GLY A 123 9.00 3.32 -14.06
N GLY A 124 7.70 3.10 -13.93
CA GLY A 124 6.69 3.97 -14.55
C GLY A 124 6.40 3.63 -16.00
N GLU A 125 6.96 2.52 -16.49
CA GLU A 125 6.62 2.02 -17.83
C GLU A 125 5.22 1.40 -17.86
N ASN A 126 4.47 1.70 -18.89
CA ASN A 126 3.24 0.99 -19.19
C ASN A 126 3.56 -0.34 -19.91
N THR A 127 3.07 -1.43 -19.37
CA THR A 127 3.22 -2.77 -19.96
C THR A 127 1.90 -3.38 -20.42
N ALA A 128 0.79 -2.68 -20.26
CA ALA A 128 -0.50 -3.13 -20.75
C ALA A 128 -0.60 -3.01 -22.27
N ASP A 129 -1.27 -3.97 -22.90
CA ASP A 129 -1.53 -4.01 -24.34
C ASP A 129 -2.63 -3.02 -24.79
N ILE A 130 -2.82 -1.96 -24.05
CA ILE A 130 -3.84 -0.95 -24.32
C ILE A 130 -3.19 0.40 -24.62
N THR A 131 -3.68 1.02 -25.66
CA THR A 131 -3.09 2.23 -26.19
C THR A 131 -3.69 3.52 -25.61
N SER A 132 -4.90 3.47 -25.10
CA SER A 132 -5.53 4.55 -24.33
C SER A 132 -6.81 4.05 -23.68
N TYR A 133 -7.20 4.66 -22.57
CA TYR A 133 -8.49 4.42 -21.96
C TYR A 133 -9.18 5.74 -21.63
N ASN A 134 -10.36 5.97 -22.19
CA ASN A 134 -11.17 7.20 -21.98
C ASN A 134 -10.40 8.52 -22.12
N GLY A 135 -9.43 8.59 -23.03
CA GLY A 135 -8.63 9.80 -23.25
C GLY A 135 -7.55 10.06 -22.20
N MET A 136 -7.32 9.16 -21.28
CA MET A 136 -6.21 9.27 -20.32
C MET A 136 -4.87 9.03 -21.00
N ASN A 137 -3.92 9.90 -20.71
CA ASN A 137 -2.61 9.94 -21.33
C ASN A 137 -1.48 9.47 -20.38
N SER A 138 -1.81 8.99 -19.18
CA SER A 138 -0.83 8.53 -18.21
C SER A 138 -1.26 7.21 -17.61
N ALA A 139 -0.34 6.25 -17.55
CA ALA A 139 -0.57 4.94 -16.94
C ALA A 139 -0.14 4.90 -15.47
N HIS A 140 0.66 5.87 -15.03
CA HIS A 140 1.19 5.91 -13.66
C HIS A 140 1.11 7.32 -13.11
N GLU A 141 0.72 7.36 -11.85
CA GLU A 141 0.74 8.56 -11.03
C GLU A 141 1.36 8.19 -9.67
N CYS A 142 2.50 8.80 -9.39
CA CYS A 142 3.34 8.39 -8.25
C CYS A 142 3.71 9.57 -7.39
N ASN A 143 3.47 9.47 -6.08
CA ASN A 143 3.96 10.40 -5.08
C ASN A 143 5.18 9.81 -4.37
N PHE A 144 6.34 10.43 -4.51
CA PHE A 144 7.59 10.07 -3.84
C PHE A 144 7.96 11.15 -2.84
N ILE A 145 7.70 10.90 -1.55
CA ILE A 145 7.76 11.97 -0.55
C ILE A 145 8.53 11.52 0.69
N GLY A 146 9.48 12.34 1.13
CA GLY A 146 10.15 12.16 2.42
C GLY A 146 10.90 10.86 2.59
N ASN A 147 11.38 10.25 1.49
CA ASN A 147 12.19 9.04 1.55
C ASN A 147 13.66 9.35 1.83
N TYR A 148 14.40 8.38 2.35
CA TYR A 148 15.82 8.50 2.61
C TYR A 148 16.62 7.51 1.78
N TYR A 149 17.50 8.03 0.94
CA TYR A 149 18.41 7.24 0.10
C TYR A 149 19.81 7.29 0.66
N LYS A 150 20.29 6.14 1.14
CA LYS A 150 21.62 5.97 1.69
C LYS A 150 22.49 5.09 0.80
N PRO A 151 23.37 5.68 -0.03
CA PRO A 151 24.32 4.91 -0.81
C PRO A 151 25.24 4.11 0.08
N GLY A 152 25.41 2.82 -0.23
CA GLY A 152 26.30 1.90 0.46
C GLY A 152 27.47 1.44 -0.42
N PRO A 153 28.20 0.40 0.01
CA PRO A 153 29.38 -0.11 -0.71
C PRO A 153 29.10 -0.63 -2.14
N ALA A 154 27.85 -1.05 -2.43
CA ALA A 154 27.45 -1.48 -3.77
C ALA A 154 26.89 -0.36 -4.63
N SER A 155 26.56 0.78 -4.05
CA SER A 155 25.91 1.87 -4.76
C SER A 155 26.91 2.66 -5.62
N ASN A 156 26.48 3.02 -6.82
CA ASN A 156 27.24 3.94 -7.67
C ASN A 156 26.88 5.40 -7.30
N LYS A 157 27.73 6.06 -6.56
CA LYS A 157 27.49 7.42 -6.09
C LYS A 157 27.30 8.44 -7.21
N SER A 158 27.96 8.26 -8.35
CA SER A 158 27.84 9.17 -9.51
C SER A 158 26.51 9.01 -10.25
N GLY A 159 25.89 7.83 -10.16
CA GLY A 159 24.61 7.48 -10.79
C GLY A 159 23.43 7.46 -9.83
N VAL A 160 23.57 8.03 -8.63
CA VAL A 160 22.44 8.04 -7.67
C VAL A 160 21.31 8.91 -8.21
N VAL A 161 20.20 8.29 -8.47
CA VAL A 161 18.93 8.92 -8.85
C VAL A 161 17.82 8.39 -7.97
N LEU A 162 16.83 9.23 -7.68
CA LEU A 162 15.63 8.80 -6.97
C LEU A 162 14.86 7.80 -7.83
N VAL A 163 14.52 8.22 -9.03
CA VAL A 163 13.77 7.41 -9.99
C VAL A 163 14.34 7.62 -11.39
N ASN A 164 14.57 6.53 -12.08
CA ASN A 164 14.70 6.51 -13.53
C ASN A 164 13.34 6.15 -14.14
N SER A 165 12.60 7.15 -14.62
CA SER A 165 11.28 6.93 -15.20
C SER A 165 11.42 6.41 -16.63
N SER A 166 11.00 5.18 -16.81
CA SER A 166 10.97 4.50 -18.10
C SER A 166 9.67 4.79 -18.86
N TYR A 167 9.67 4.55 -20.14
CA TYR A 167 8.48 4.65 -20.99
C TYR A 167 7.83 3.28 -21.22
N ALA A 168 6.73 3.28 -21.95
CA ALA A 168 6.06 2.06 -22.37
C ALA A 168 7.01 1.08 -23.10
N ARG A 169 6.87 -0.19 -22.83
CA ARG A 169 7.63 -1.27 -23.47
C ARG A 169 7.45 -1.19 -24.99
N SER A 170 8.51 -1.51 -25.72
CA SER A 170 8.57 -1.48 -27.19
C SER A 170 7.26 -1.96 -27.85
N GLY A 171 6.57 -1.07 -28.56
CA GLY A 171 5.31 -1.32 -29.27
C GLY A 171 4.05 -0.67 -28.67
N ALA A 172 4.06 -0.25 -27.43
CA ALA A 172 2.95 0.52 -26.86
C ALA A 172 3.19 2.03 -27.11
N THR A 173 2.52 2.58 -28.10
CA THR A 173 2.86 3.90 -28.65
C THR A 173 2.06 5.07 -28.11
N SER A 174 1.18 4.91 -27.14
CA SER A 174 0.15 5.92 -26.92
C SER A 174 -0.22 6.27 -25.49
N TRP A 175 0.37 5.64 -24.49
CA TRP A 175 0.27 6.15 -23.13
C TRP A 175 1.28 7.27 -22.96
N GLY A 176 0.83 8.39 -22.42
CA GLY A 176 1.72 9.46 -22.03
C GLY A 176 2.74 9.03 -20.96
N PRO A 177 3.67 9.89 -20.63
CA PRO A 177 4.66 9.62 -19.60
C PRO A 177 3.98 9.43 -18.24
N ALA A 178 4.55 8.58 -17.40
CA ALA A 178 4.18 8.53 -15.99
C ALA A 178 4.30 9.93 -15.36
N LYS A 179 3.45 10.24 -14.39
CA LYS A 179 3.47 11.51 -13.66
C LYS A 179 4.02 11.29 -12.26
N TRP A 180 4.94 12.15 -11.88
CA TRP A 180 5.67 12.04 -10.62
C TRP A 180 5.58 13.34 -9.85
N TYR A 181 5.15 13.24 -8.59
CA TYR A 181 5.38 14.27 -7.59
C TYR A 181 6.52 13.80 -6.69
N VAL A 182 7.57 14.61 -6.58
CA VAL A 182 8.79 14.24 -5.88
C VAL A 182 9.18 15.38 -4.95
N ASN A 183 9.17 15.14 -3.64
CA ASN A 183 9.42 16.20 -2.66
C ASN A 183 9.99 15.67 -1.34
N GLY A 184 10.90 16.44 -0.74
CA GLY A 184 11.39 16.18 0.62
C GLY A 184 12.24 14.91 0.78
N ASN A 185 12.68 14.30 -0.33
CA ASN A 185 13.54 13.12 -0.26
C ASN A 185 14.99 13.52 0.02
N VAL A 186 15.65 12.76 0.88
CA VAL A 186 17.06 12.95 1.26
C VAL A 186 17.95 11.98 0.51
N ILE A 187 19.00 12.48 -0.10
CA ILE A 187 20.08 11.68 -0.69
C ILE A 187 21.34 11.89 0.14
N GLU A 188 21.71 10.92 0.95
CA GLU A 188 22.84 11.02 1.88
C GLU A 188 24.13 11.30 1.11
N GLY A 189 24.83 12.36 1.54
CA GLY A 189 26.06 12.80 0.91
C GLY A 189 25.90 13.65 -0.35
N ASP A 190 24.65 13.99 -0.74
CA ASP A 190 24.37 14.87 -1.88
C ASP A 190 23.35 15.96 -1.52
N ALA A 191 23.87 17.06 -0.95
CA ALA A 191 23.03 18.19 -0.54
C ALA A 191 22.33 18.88 -1.73
N ASN A 192 22.92 18.83 -2.94
CA ASN A 192 22.34 19.47 -4.11
C ASN A 192 21.10 18.72 -4.61
N ARG A 193 21.14 17.40 -4.65
CA ARG A 193 20.00 16.56 -5.01
C ARG A 193 18.96 16.47 -3.89
N THR A 194 19.39 16.60 -2.64
CA THR A 194 18.46 16.70 -1.50
C THR A 194 17.67 17.99 -1.55
N ALA A 195 18.33 19.14 -1.83
CA ALA A 195 17.67 20.44 -1.93
C ALA A 195 16.74 20.57 -3.14
N ASP A 196 17.04 19.85 -4.22
CA ASP A 196 16.21 19.82 -5.43
C ASP A 196 16.15 18.36 -5.94
N ASN A 197 15.12 17.67 -5.54
CA ASN A 197 14.96 16.25 -5.86
C ASN A 197 14.89 15.96 -7.36
N TRP A 198 14.47 16.94 -8.17
CA TRP A 198 14.41 16.75 -9.63
C TRP A 198 15.80 16.59 -10.25
N LYS A 199 16.87 17.02 -9.59
CA LYS A 199 18.26 16.71 -9.99
C LYS A 199 18.65 15.24 -9.76
N ALA A 200 17.89 14.52 -8.97
CA ALA A 200 18.06 13.09 -8.73
C ALA A 200 17.14 12.23 -9.62
N MET A 201 16.30 12.86 -10.44
CA MET A 201 15.43 12.17 -11.38
C MET A 201 16.10 12.04 -12.75
N SER A 202 15.82 10.96 -13.44
CA SER A 202 16.09 10.82 -14.87
C SER A 202 14.89 10.22 -15.59
N ALA A 203 14.80 10.45 -16.89
CA ALA A 203 13.71 9.92 -17.71
C ALA A 203 14.29 9.36 -19.02
N GLU A 204 13.74 8.24 -19.46
CA GLU A 204 14.01 7.63 -20.76
C GLU A 204 12.87 7.98 -21.72
N HIS A 205 13.20 8.47 -22.92
CA HIS A 205 12.28 8.83 -24.00
C HIS A 205 11.33 10.01 -23.75
N TYR A 206 11.36 10.61 -22.56
CA TYR A 206 10.64 11.82 -22.20
C TYR A 206 11.60 12.83 -21.58
N SER A 207 11.21 14.09 -21.56
CA SER A 207 11.91 15.09 -20.76
C SER A 207 11.44 15.04 -19.30
N LEU A 208 12.25 15.58 -18.39
CA LEU A 208 11.83 15.71 -17.00
C LEU A 208 10.56 16.57 -16.85
N SER A 209 10.36 17.57 -17.73
CA SER A 209 9.16 18.39 -17.72
C SER A 209 7.88 17.61 -18.11
N ASP A 210 8.02 16.56 -18.91
CA ASP A 210 6.86 15.73 -19.29
C ASP A 210 6.35 14.86 -18.15
N ILE A 211 7.25 14.44 -17.25
CA ILE A 211 6.92 13.56 -16.13
C ILE A 211 6.66 14.31 -14.82
N ARG A 212 7.04 15.59 -14.76
CA ARG A 212 6.98 16.40 -13.54
C ARG A 212 5.57 16.87 -13.23
N VAL A 213 5.20 16.76 -11.95
CA VAL A 213 4.03 17.42 -11.36
C VAL A 213 4.51 18.22 -10.15
N ASP A 214 4.04 19.45 -10.02
CA ASP A 214 4.49 20.39 -8.98
C ASP A 214 3.64 20.33 -7.69
N GLU A 215 2.50 19.65 -7.74
CA GLU A 215 1.63 19.43 -6.59
C GLU A 215 1.46 17.93 -6.35
N ARG A 216 1.25 17.54 -5.08
CA ARG A 216 0.97 16.15 -4.72
C ARG A 216 -0.24 15.66 -5.48
N ILE A 217 -0.09 14.55 -6.16
CA ILE A 217 -1.15 13.97 -6.96
C ILE A 217 -2.21 13.42 -6.00
N VAL A 218 -3.45 13.84 -6.22
CA VAL A 218 -4.64 13.24 -5.64
C VAL A 218 -5.30 12.42 -6.73
N PRO A 219 -5.49 11.12 -6.55
CA PRO A 219 -6.05 10.29 -7.61
C PRO A 219 -7.48 10.72 -7.91
N GLU A 220 -7.84 10.69 -9.19
CA GLU A 220 -9.23 10.91 -9.58
C GLU A 220 -10.12 9.80 -9.01
N HIS A 221 -11.34 10.17 -8.64
CA HIS A 221 -12.37 9.21 -8.27
C HIS A 221 -12.55 8.19 -9.40
N ASN A 222 -12.28 6.90 -9.14
CA ASN A 222 -12.51 5.80 -10.07
C ASN A 222 -11.31 5.29 -10.90
N TYR A 223 -10.06 5.40 -10.44
CA TYR A 223 -8.96 4.62 -11.05
C TYR A 223 -9.33 3.14 -11.22
N TYR A 224 -10.09 2.64 -10.29
CA TYR A 224 -10.56 1.28 -10.23
C TYR A 224 -11.52 0.85 -11.35
N LYS A 225 -12.31 1.75 -11.91
CA LYS A 225 -13.14 1.43 -13.08
C LYS A 225 -12.33 1.18 -14.34
N TYR A 226 -11.04 1.45 -14.29
CA TYR A 226 -10.10 1.20 -15.37
C TYR A 226 -9.40 -0.15 -15.26
N SER A 227 -9.79 -1.01 -14.33
CA SER A 227 -9.40 -2.41 -14.28
C SER A 227 -10.31 -3.28 -15.15
N LYS A 228 -9.73 -4.28 -15.82
CA LYS A 228 -10.51 -5.31 -16.54
C LYS A 228 -11.33 -6.18 -15.60
N ALA A 229 -10.91 -6.32 -14.34
CA ALA A 229 -11.61 -7.08 -13.33
C ALA A 229 -13.03 -6.56 -13.03
N GLY A 230 -13.37 -5.40 -13.57
CA GLY A 230 -14.71 -4.84 -13.50
C GLY A 230 -14.93 -3.93 -12.29
N ASN A 231 -16.17 -3.54 -12.13
CA ASN A 231 -16.59 -2.50 -11.23
C ASN A 231 -16.56 -2.95 -9.76
N VAL A 232 -15.76 -2.32 -8.95
CA VAL A 232 -15.64 -2.59 -7.52
C VAL A 232 -16.12 -1.42 -6.66
N GLY A 233 -16.80 -0.49 -7.26
CA GLY A 233 -17.39 0.63 -6.55
C GLY A 233 -16.62 1.94 -6.68
N THR A 234 -17.17 2.97 -6.09
CA THR A 234 -16.52 4.26 -5.92
C THR A 234 -15.86 4.31 -4.56
N TYR A 235 -14.63 4.75 -4.50
CA TYR A 235 -13.94 5.05 -3.26
C TYR A 235 -13.62 6.54 -3.18
N ASP A 236 -13.43 7.03 -1.97
CA ASP A 236 -12.86 8.36 -1.76
C ASP A 236 -11.34 8.23 -1.79
N PRO A 237 -10.67 8.80 -2.80
CA PRO A 237 -9.22 8.65 -2.93
C PRO A 237 -8.46 9.21 -1.74
N GLU A 238 -8.98 10.23 -1.07
CA GLU A 238 -8.33 10.83 0.08
C GLU A 238 -8.21 9.84 1.26
N MET A 239 -9.09 8.85 1.36
CA MET A 239 -9.01 7.81 2.39
C MET A 239 -7.78 6.90 2.26
N TYR A 240 -7.16 6.87 1.09
CA TYR A 240 -6.00 6.00 0.79
C TYR A 240 -4.69 6.76 0.68
N MET A 241 -4.69 8.04 1.01
CA MET A 241 -3.49 8.86 1.02
C MET A 241 -2.85 8.88 2.41
N ILE A 242 -1.52 8.88 2.45
CA ILE A 242 -0.76 8.97 3.69
C ILE A 242 -0.61 10.43 4.09
N TYR A 243 -1.20 10.82 5.21
CA TYR A 243 -1.15 12.20 5.70
C TYR A 243 -0.03 12.46 6.73
N ASN A 244 0.39 11.45 7.48
CA ASN A 244 1.49 11.55 8.43
C ASN A 244 2.85 11.43 7.73
N VAL A 245 3.24 12.47 7.02
CA VAL A 245 4.51 12.51 6.31
C VAL A 245 5.59 13.11 7.21
N GLU A 246 6.62 12.33 7.50
CA GLU A 246 7.83 12.77 8.22
C GLU A 246 8.83 13.41 7.26
N SER A 247 9.79 14.19 7.77
CA SER A 247 10.96 14.53 6.96
C SER A 247 11.78 13.27 6.63
N GLY A 248 12.55 13.30 5.54
CA GLY A 248 13.37 12.14 5.16
C GLY A 248 14.33 11.70 6.28
N GLU A 249 14.89 12.64 7.04
CA GLU A 249 15.76 12.35 8.19
C GLU A 249 15.01 11.70 9.34
N GLN A 250 13.78 12.14 9.62
CA GLN A 250 12.93 11.53 10.63
C GLN A 250 12.51 10.13 10.20
N ALA A 251 12.11 9.97 8.93
CA ALA A 251 11.76 8.69 8.35
C ALA A 251 12.91 7.67 8.47
N TYR A 252 14.15 8.10 8.22
CA TYR A 252 15.33 7.24 8.40
C TYR A 252 15.42 6.70 9.83
N GLN A 253 15.28 7.56 10.84
CA GLN A 253 15.31 7.14 12.24
C GLN A 253 14.13 6.23 12.61
N THR A 254 12.93 6.58 12.14
CA THR A 254 11.73 5.79 12.41
C THR A 254 11.84 4.40 11.80
N VAL A 255 12.20 4.30 10.51
CA VAL A 255 12.28 3.02 9.79
C VAL A 255 13.33 2.10 10.40
N LEU A 256 14.54 2.60 10.70
CA LEU A 256 15.58 1.76 11.33
C LEU A 256 15.16 1.23 12.71
N ARG A 257 14.32 1.96 13.40
CA ARG A 257 13.80 1.52 14.70
C ARG A 257 12.65 0.53 14.58
N THR A 258 11.71 0.74 13.64
CA THR A 258 10.41 0.05 13.65
C THR A 258 10.21 -0.98 12.54
N ALA A 259 10.90 -0.87 11.39
CA ALA A 259 10.68 -1.82 10.29
C ALA A 259 11.14 -3.25 10.66
N GLY A 260 10.45 -4.23 10.09
CA GLY A 260 10.69 -5.64 10.35
C GLY A 260 9.89 -6.18 11.53
N THR A 261 10.24 -7.39 11.97
CA THR A 261 9.48 -8.08 13.01
C THR A 261 9.70 -7.47 14.41
N ILE A 262 8.74 -7.67 15.29
CA ILE A 262 8.77 -7.20 16.69
C ILE A 262 10.04 -7.70 17.41
N ARG A 263 10.41 -8.94 17.16
CA ARG A 263 11.59 -9.60 17.73
C ARG A 263 12.57 -9.90 16.61
N ARG A 264 13.20 -8.85 16.10
CA ARG A 264 14.19 -8.98 15.04
C ARG A 264 15.17 -10.13 15.32
N ASP A 265 15.29 -11.02 14.36
CA ASP A 265 16.29 -12.08 14.37
C ASP A 265 17.70 -11.54 14.07
N ALA A 266 18.67 -12.44 13.93
CA ALA A 266 20.06 -12.05 13.69
C ALA A 266 20.25 -11.41 12.31
N VAL A 267 19.51 -11.85 11.28
CA VAL A 267 19.59 -11.29 9.92
C VAL A 267 18.99 -9.89 9.90
N GLU A 268 17.82 -9.70 10.47
CA GLU A 268 17.17 -8.38 10.56
C GLU A 268 18.04 -7.37 11.31
N LYS A 269 18.59 -7.78 12.48
CA LYS A 269 19.50 -6.93 13.27
C LYS A 269 20.72 -6.53 12.46
N ARG A 270 21.33 -7.47 11.72
CA ARG A 270 22.47 -7.21 10.87
C ARG A 270 22.11 -6.22 9.73
N VAL A 271 21.04 -6.47 8.99
CA VAL A 271 20.60 -5.58 7.89
C VAL A 271 20.34 -4.17 8.40
N VAL A 272 19.70 -4.02 9.55
CA VAL A 272 19.47 -2.71 10.18
C VAL A 272 20.78 -2.07 10.64
N GLU A 273 21.72 -2.85 11.20
CA GLU A 273 23.04 -2.34 11.57
C GLU A 273 23.84 -1.87 10.35
N GLU A 274 23.83 -2.63 9.27
CA GLU A 274 24.46 -2.26 8.00
C GLU A 274 23.84 -0.97 7.43
N ALA A 275 22.52 -0.87 7.44
CA ALA A 275 21.83 0.35 7.04
C ALA A 275 22.13 1.55 7.97
N THR A 276 22.35 1.30 9.26
CA THR A 276 22.70 2.34 10.23
C THR A 276 24.13 2.82 10.04
N THR A 277 25.09 1.90 9.94
CA THR A 277 26.53 2.20 9.91
C THR A 277 27.03 2.56 8.51
N GLY A 278 26.36 2.08 7.47
CA GLY A 278 26.83 2.17 6.08
C GLY A 278 27.94 1.18 5.74
N VAL A 279 28.14 0.16 6.61
CA VAL A 279 29.19 -0.87 6.45
C VAL A 279 28.55 -2.23 6.33
N ASN A 280 28.75 -2.91 5.21
CA ASN A 280 28.27 -4.27 5.01
C ASN A 280 29.29 -5.30 5.50
N PHE A 281 28.77 -6.34 6.15
CA PHE A 281 29.59 -7.43 6.68
C PHE A 281 29.85 -8.52 5.67
N TYR A 282 28.92 -8.73 4.74
CA TYR A 282 28.95 -9.80 3.74
C TYR A 282 28.85 -9.28 2.30
N GLY A 283 29.00 -10.19 1.36
CA GLY A 283 28.83 -9.97 -0.07
C GLY A 283 29.28 -11.18 -0.87
N GLY A 284 28.57 -11.48 -1.95
CA GLY A 284 28.86 -12.61 -2.81
C GLY A 284 30.11 -12.41 -3.68
N ALA A 285 30.73 -13.53 -4.07
CA ALA A 285 31.94 -13.53 -4.89
C ALA A 285 31.74 -12.80 -6.24
N THR A 286 30.53 -12.84 -6.79
CA THR A 286 30.24 -12.24 -8.10
C THR A 286 30.20 -10.71 -8.04
N TYR A 287 29.71 -10.12 -6.96
CA TYR A 287 29.58 -8.67 -6.84
C TYR A 287 30.74 -8.04 -6.05
N GLY A 288 31.25 -8.76 -5.08
CA GLY A 288 32.39 -8.41 -4.25
C GLY A 288 32.14 -8.56 -2.77
N ALA A 289 33.15 -9.04 -2.06
CA ALA A 289 33.11 -9.21 -0.61
C ALA A 289 32.77 -7.89 0.09
N LYS A 290 31.92 -7.94 1.10
CA LYS A 290 31.47 -6.79 1.90
C LYS A 290 30.79 -5.69 1.09
N LYS A 291 30.18 -6.05 -0.04
CA LYS A 291 29.38 -5.13 -0.86
C LYS A 291 27.87 -5.19 -0.53
N GLY A 292 27.44 -6.11 0.35
CA GLY A 292 26.03 -6.30 0.70
C GLY A 292 25.22 -7.09 -0.34
N ILE A 293 25.67 -7.15 -1.58
CA ILE A 293 25.00 -7.94 -2.62
C ILE A 293 25.51 -9.35 -2.57
N ILE A 294 24.68 -10.29 -2.12
CA ILE A 294 25.03 -11.71 -1.96
C ILE A 294 24.63 -12.53 -3.18
N ASP A 295 25.38 -13.60 -3.49
CA ASP A 295 25.03 -14.54 -4.56
C ASP A 295 23.99 -15.56 -4.07
N THR A 296 24.20 -16.06 -2.86
CA THR A 296 23.33 -17.03 -2.17
C THR A 296 23.29 -16.72 -0.68
N GLU A 297 22.34 -17.33 0.04
CA GLU A 297 22.22 -17.21 1.49
C GLU A 297 23.48 -17.68 2.24
N ALA A 298 24.25 -18.57 1.64
CA ALA A 298 25.49 -19.07 2.24
C ALA A 298 26.59 -18.00 2.36
N ASP A 299 26.51 -16.91 1.59
CA ASP A 299 27.45 -15.79 1.68
C ASP A 299 27.28 -14.98 2.98
N CYS A 300 26.16 -15.18 3.69
CA CYS A 300 25.83 -14.49 4.94
C CYS A 300 25.37 -15.47 6.03
N GLU A 301 26.10 -16.58 6.18
CA GLU A 301 25.93 -17.61 7.23
C GLU A 301 24.71 -18.53 7.05
N GLY A 302 23.90 -18.33 6.00
CA GLY A 302 22.77 -19.20 5.67
C GLY A 302 21.52 -18.97 6.52
N PHE A 303 20.58 -19.90 6.43
CA PHE A 303 19.30 -19.80 7.12
C PHE A 303 19.48 -19.93 8.64
N ILE A 304 18.78 -19.06 9.35
CA ILE A 304 18.73 -19.07 10.81
C ILE A 304 18.05 -20.35 11.28
N GLN A 305 18.64 -20.95 12.32
CA GLN A 305 17.98 -22.01 13.06
C GLN A 305 17.21 -21.38 14.21
N TYR A 306 15.91 -21.36 14.11
CA TYR A 306 15.06 -20.85 15.18
C TYR A 306 14.97 -21.85 16.34
N ALA A 307 14.89 -21.33 17.56
CA ALA A 307 14.65 -22.16 18.74
C ALA A 307 13.28 -22.87 18.62
N THR A 308 13.22 -24.09 19.07
CA THR A 308 12.00 -24.92 19.08
C THR A 308 11.38 -25.04 20.48
N ASP A 309 12.04 -24.50 21.49
CA ASP A 309 11.67 -24.56 22.91
C ASP A 309 11.02 -23.26 23.39
N TYR A 310 10.06 -22.76 22.64
CA TYR A 310 9.31 -21.56 23.00
C TYR A 310 7.93 -21.91 23.57
N THR A 311 7.46 -21.07 24.49
CA THR A 311 6.11 -21.16 25.02
C THR A 311 5.16 -20.37 24.15
N VAL A 312 4.16 -21.04 23.61
CA VAL A 312 3.04 -20.38 22.93
C VAL A 312 2.08 -19.87 23.99
N PRO A 313 1.67 -18.61 23.97
CA PRO A 313 0.59 -18.13 24.81
C PRO A 313 -0.67 -18.96 24.61
N THR A 314 -1.43 -19.19 25.68
CA THR A 314 -2.73 -19.87 25.57
C THR A 314 -3.70 -18.99 24.80
N ASP A 315 -4.38 -19.57 23.85
CA ASP A 315 -5.44 -18.99 23.03
C ASP A 315 -6.51 -20.08 22.96
N THR A 316 -7.54 -19.97 23.84
CA THR A 316 -8.48 -21.07 24.07
C THR A 316 -9.49 -21.23 22.94
N ASP A 317 -9.93 -20.14 22.36
CA ASP A 317 -10.92 -20.15 21.27
C ASP A 317 -10.28 -20.15 19.86
N GLY A 318 -8.96 -19.93 19.76
CA GLY A 318 -8.20 -19.99 18.52
C GLY A 318 -8.40 -18.80 17.62
N ASP A 319 -8.70 -17.62 18.15
CA ASP A 319 -8.99 -16.41 17.40
C ASP A 319 -7.75 -15.55 17.07
N GLY A 320 -6.59 -15.93 17.62
CA GLY A 320 -5.31 -15.27 17.41
C GLY A 320 -4.95 -14.25 18.50
N ILE A 321 -5.80 -14.08 19.51
CA ILE A 321 -5.54 -13.23 20.68
C ILE A 321 -5.30 -14.11 21.91
N PRO A 322 -4.20 -13.91 22.63
CA PRO A 322 -3.96 -14.69 23.85
C PRO A 322 -4.98 -14.41 24.95
N ASP A 323 -5.45 -15.48 25.62
CA ASP A 323 -6.39 -15.43 26.74
C ASP A 323 -6.07 -14.37 27.80
N GLU A 324 -4.79 -14.20 28.13
CA GLU A 324 -4.35 -13.24 29.14
C GLU A 324 -4.56 -11.81 28.68
N TRP A 325 -4.29 -11.54 27.39
CA TRP A 325 -4.52 -10.22 26.81
C TRP A 325 -6.01 -9.91 26.73
N GLU A 326 -6.83 -10.88 26.36
CA GLU A 326 -8.28 -10.73 26.29
C GLU A 326 -8.88 -10.37 27.67
N ARG A 327 -8.50 -11.12 28.71
CA ARG A 327 -8.96 -10.82 30.08
C ARG A 327 -8.58 -9.41 30.53
N GLN A 328 -7.39 -8.94 30.18
CA GLN A 328 -6.92 -7.59 30.52
C GLN A 328 -7.70 -6.50 29.75
N HIS A 329 -8.24 -6.82 28.59
CA HIS A 329 -8.94 -5.87 27.72
C HIS A 329 -10.45 -6.08 27.64
N GLY A 330 -11.00 -6.93 28.54
CA GLY A 330 -12.46 -7.12 28.67
C GLY A 330 -13.09 -7.98 27.58
N LEU A 331 -12.28 -8.78 26.88
CA LEU A 331 -12.73 -9.79 25.93
C LEU A 331 -12.93 -11.14 26.63
N ASN A 332 -13.54 -12.10 25.94
CA ASN A 332 -13.83 -13.42 26.48
C ASN A 332 -12.97 -14.52 25.84
N PRO A 333 -12.01 -15.10 26.54
CA PRO A 333 -11.14 -16.16 26.01
C PRO A 333 -11.80 -17.44 25.51
N GLU A 334 -13.10 -17.58 25.68
CA GLU A 334 -13.87 -18.74 25.21
C GLU A 334 -14.74 -18.42 23.97
N VAL A 335 -14.67 -17.19 23.46
CA VAL A 335 -15.54 -16.72 22.37
C VAL A 335 -14.69 -15.95 21.35
N ALA A 336 -14.52 -16.50 20.17
CA ALA A 336 -13.79 -15.85 19.08
C ALA A 336 -14.39 -14.47 18.75
N ASP A 337 -13.86 -13.46 19.43
CA ASP A 337 -14.36 -12.08 19.38
C ASP A 337 -13.34 -11.10 18.76
N GLN A 338 -12.29 -11.60 18.12
CA GLN A 338 -11.22 -10.87 17.42
C GLN A 338 -11.71 -9.79 16.45
N ASN A 339 -12.95 -9.91 15.98
CA ASN A 339 -13.57 -8.97 15.04
C ASN A 339 -14.41 -7.87 15.72
N MET A 340 -14.47 -7.84 17.05
CA MET A 340 -15.06 -6.69 17.75
C MET A 340 -14.25 -5.44 17.45
N VAL A 341 -14.92 -4.31 17.25
CA VAL A 341 -14.22 -3.07 16.86
C VAL A 341 -14.24 -2.04 17.98
N ASN A 342 -13.19 -1.25 18.08
CA ASN A 342 -13.15 -0.08 18.96
C ASN A 342 -13.78 1.15 18.27
N ALA A 343 -13.89 2.25 19.01
CA ALA A 343 -14.46 3.50 18.50
C ALA A 343 -13.66 4.12 17.31
N GLN A 344 -12.43 3.68 17.11
CA GLN A 344 -11.55 4.12 16.00
C GLN A 344 -11.69 3.24 14.77
N GLY A 345 -12.43 2.13 14.86
CA GLY A 345 -12.66 1.19 13.77
C GLY A 345 -11.68 0.03 13.67
N TYR A 346 -10.72 -0.09 14.62
CA TYR A 346 -9.80 -1.23 14.66
C TYR A 346 -10.48 -2.43 15.32
N THR A 347 -10.24 -3.61 14.74
CA THR A 347 -10.66 -4.88 15.35
C THR A 347 -9.84 -5.19 16.61
N ALA A 348 -10.34 -6.05 17.48
CA ALA A 348 -9.61 -6.49 18.67
C ALA A 348 -8.26 -7.13 18.30
N LEU A 349 -8.24 -7.93 17.23
CA LEU A 349 -6.99 -8.52 16.73
C LEU A 349 -6.00 -7.44 16.25
N GLU A 350 -6.46 -6.42 15.53
CA GLU A 350 -5.58 -5.32 15.11
C GLU A 350 -5.05 -4.53 16.30
N VAL A 351 -5.87 -4.27 17.32
CA VAL A 351 -5.42 -3.60 18.54
C VAL A 351 -4.40 -4.45 19.29
N TYR A 352 -4.62 -5.76 19.38
CA TYR A 352 -3.63 -6.69 19.94
C TYR A 352 -2.31 -6.63 19.17
N LEU A 353 -2.34 -6.82 17.86
CA LEU A 353 -1.14 -6.81 17.03
C LEU A 353 -0.39 -5.47 17.11
N ASN A 354 -1.10 -4.35 17.07
CA ASN A 354 -0.51 -3.02 17.21
C ASN A 354 0.10 -2.79 18.60
N SER A 355 -0.51 -3.36 19.66
CA SER A 355 0.03 -3.28 21.02
C SER A 355 1.39 -3.97 21.14
N LEU A 356 1.63 -5.03 20.37
CA LEU A 356 2.93 -5.70 20.31
C LEU A 356 4.04 -4.80 19.76
N MET A 357 3.69 -3.81 18.95
CA MET A 357 4.61 -2.78 18.42
C MET A 357 4.74 -1.56 19.35
N GLY A 358 4.08 -1.59 20.52
CA GLY A 358 4.07 -0.47 21.46
C GLY A 358 3.08 0.64 21.10
N GLU A 359 2.23 0.42 20.12
CA GLU A 359 1.15 1.34 19.78
C GLU A 359 -0.01 1.15 20.78
N GLN A 360 -0.52 2.26 21.29
CA GLN A 360 -1.66 2.22 22.21
C GLN A 360 -2.91 2.73 21.50
N GLN A 361 -3.89 1.86 21.43
CA GLN A 361 -5.23 2.17 20.91
C GLN A 361 -6.27 1.89 22.01
N SER A 362 -7.47 2.45 21.84
CA SER A 362 -8.56 2.14 22.75
C SER A 362 -8.89 0.65 22.70
N SER A 363 -8.97 0.03 23.86
CA SER A 363 -9.44 -1.36 24.04
C SER A 363 -10.91 -1.44 24.49
N GLU A 364 -11.66 -0.36 24.36
CA GLU A 364 -13.11 -0.39 24.51
C GLU A 364 -13.73 -0.95 23.23
N PHE A 365 -13.94 -2.26 23.21
CA PHE A 365 -14.52 -2.94 22.07
C PHE A 365 -16.04 -2.99 22.17
N HIS A 366 -16.67 -2.78 21.06
CA HIS A 366 -18.09 -2.98 20.90
C HIS A 366 -18.29 -4.19 19.97
N VAL A 367 -19.28 -5.01 20.26
CA VAL A 367 -19.77 -5.89 19.23
C VAL A 367 -20.04 -4.99 18.04
N SER A 368 -19.18 -5.04 17.07
CA SER A 368 -19.55 -4.64 15.73
C SER A 368 -20.82 -5.44 15.52
N ALA A 369 -22.00 -4.83 15.66
CA ALA A 369 -23.09 -5.29 14.86
C ALA A 369 -22.42 -5.43 13.51
N ILE A 370 -22.24 -6.68 13.04
CA ILE A 370 -21.69 -6.92 11.71
C ILE A 370 -22.49 -5.95 10.86
N HIS A 371 -21.91 -4.82 10.57
CA HIS A 371 -22.25 -4.16 9.36
C HIS A 371 -21.75 -5.18 8.34
N SER A 372 -22.54 -6.24 8.14
CA SER A 372 -22.65 -6.78 6.81
C SER A 372 -22.50 -5.52 5.99
N LEU A 373 -21.51 -5.46 5.09
CA LEU A 373 -21.39 -4.37 4.14
C LEU A 373 -22.79 -4.16 3.61
N GLN A 374 -23.58 -3.43 4.38
CA GLN A 374 -24.97 -3.15 4.02
C GLN A 374 -24.73 -2.14 2.95
N ALA A 375 -24.79 -2.65 1.74
CA ALA A 375 -24.68 -1.86 0.55
C ALA A 375 -25.48 -0.59 0.81
N ALA A 376 -24.84 0.56 0.64
CA ALA A 376 -25.49 1.83 0.86
C ALA A 376 -26.83 1.75 0.16
N PRO A 377 -27.94 2.10 0.79
CA PRO A 377 -29.26 1.79 0.27
C PRO A 377 -29.36 2.29 -1.16
N LEU A 378 -29.79 1.44 -2.07
CA LEU A 378 -30.12 1.87 -3.42
C LEU A 378 -31.26 2.88 -3.26
N VAL A 379 -31.05 4.11 -3.72
CA VAL A 379 -32.00 5.20 -3.58
C VAL A 379 -32.23 5.79 -4.97
N ALA A 380 -33.46 5.75 -5.41
CA ALA A 380 -33.89 6.35 -6.67
C ALA A 380 -35.10 7.24 -6.42
N TYR A 381 -35.13 8.40 -7.07
CA TYR A 381 -36.28 9.31 -7.02
C TYR A 381 -37.01 9.29 -8.35
N ASP A 382 -38.29 8.95 -8.29
CA ASP A 382 -39.20 9.05 -9.42
C ASP A 382 -39.84 10.45 -9.46
N ARG A 383 -39.50 11.21 -10.45
CA ARG A 383 -40.01 12.58 -10.62
C ARG A 383 -41.51 12.63 -10.99
N THR A 384 -42.00 11.59 -11.67
CA THR A 384 -43.39 11.56 -12.13
C THR A 384 -44.35 11.39 -10.95
N THR A 385 -43.99 10.55 -10.03
CA THR A 385 -44.82 10.22 -8.86
C THR A 385 -44.38 10.96 -7.59
N ALA A 386 -43.31 11.74 -7.65
CA ALA A 386 -42.65 12.36 -6.51
C ALA A 386 -42.32 11.36 -5.39
N THR A 387 -41.90 10.15 -5.74
CA THR A 387 -41.69 9.03 -4.81
C THR A 387 -40.20 8.68 -4.73
N LEU A 388 -39.70 8.54 -3.52
CA LEU A 388 -38.38 7.97 -3.26
C LEU A 388 -38.51 6.46 -3.12
N ARG A 389 -37.78 5.73 -3.96
CA ARG A 389 -37.62 4.28 -3.84
C ARG A 389 -36.33 4.01 -3.13
N VAL A 390 -36.39 3.18 -2.10
CA VAL A 390 -35.21 2.72 -1.33
C VAL A 390 -35.16 1.20 -1.30
N SER A 391 -33.98 0.64 -1.14
CA SER A 391 -33.82 -0.79 -0.92
C SER A 391 -34.42 -1.21 0.42
N GLN A 392 -34.79 -2.48 0.53
CA GLN A 392 -35.52 -3.01 1.71
C GLN A 392 -34.74 -2.82 3.03
N ASN A 393 -33.41 -2.85 3.00
CA ASN A 393 -32.57 -2.62 4.17
C ASN A 393 -32.69 -1.20 4.76
N ALA A 394 -33.19 -0.23 3.99
CA ALA A 394 -33.43 1.13 4.46
C ALA A 394 -34.79 1.29 5.18
N VAL A 395 -35.66 0.30 5.16
CA VAL A 395 -36.92 0.35 5.91
C VAL A 395 -36.59 0.32 7.40
N GLY A 396 -37.15 1.25 8.15
CA GLY A 396 -36.83 1.50 9.56
C GLY A 396 -35.81 2.62 9.80
N ALA A 397 -35.08 3.03 8.78
CA ALA A 397 -34.16 4.17 8.86
C ALA A 397 -34.89 5.53 8.89
N VAL A 398 -34.19 6.59 9.23
CA VAL A 398 -34.72 7.96 9.22
C VAL A 398 -34.36 8.64 7.90
N LEU A 399 -35.35 9.18 7.25
CA LEU A 399 -35.24 10.03 6.07
C LEU A 399 -35.23 11.49 6.53
N LYS A 400 -34.19 12.23 6.19
CA LYS A 400 -34.11 13.69 6.40
C LYS A 400 -34.01 14.38 5.06
N VAL A 401 -34.78 15.42 4.86
CA VAL A 401 -34.80 16.24 3.65
C VAL A 401 -34.34 17.65 3.98
N TYR A 402 -33.38 18.14 3.22
CA TYR A 402 -32.79 19.47 3.40
C TYR A 402 -32.93 20.31 2.14
N ASN A 403 -33.02 21.61 2.25
CA ASN A 403 -32.85 22.49 1.11
C ASN A 403 -31.35 22.61 0.76
N THR A 404 -31.04 23.29 -0.35
CA THR A 404 -29.68 23.53 -0.83
C THR A 404 -28.81 24.39 0.11
N ALA A 405 -29.44 25.08 1.07
CA ALA A 405 -28.74 25.85 2.11
C ALA A 405 -28.51 25.03 3.40
N GLY A 406 -28.80 23.72 3.40
CA GLY A 406 -28.60 22.85 4.55
C GLY A 406 -29.70 22.91 5.61
N ARG A 407 -30.79 23.67 5.40
CA ARG A 407 -31.90 23.74 6.34
C ARG A 407 -32.78 22.49 6.22
N LEU A 408 -33.07 21.82 7.34
CA LEU A 408 -33.98 20.67 7.40
C LEU A 408 -35.40 21.09 6.99
N LEU A 409 -35.98 20.41 6.02
CA LEU A 409 -37.36 20.61 5.54
C LEU A 409 -38.32 19.56 6.09
N SER A 410 -37.85 18.32 6.25
CA SER A 410 -38.65 17.19 6.73
C SER A 410 -37.77 16.12 7.34
N SER A 411 -38.28 15.44 8.36
CA SER A 411 -37.67 14.23 8.94
C SER A 411 -38.78 13.24 9.21
N ARG A 412 -38.60 11.98 8.74
CA ARG A 412 -39.58 10.91 8.90
C ARG A 412 -38.93 9.55 8.88
N GLN A 413 -39.56 8.57 9.47
CA GLN A 413 -39.13 7.19 9.40
C GLN A 413 -39.55 6.60 8.04
N ILE A 414 -38.69 5.78 7.45
CA ILE A 414 -38.96 5.00 6.23
C ILE A 414 -39.75 3.76 6.65
N THR A 415 -41.01 3.72 6.34
CA THR A 415 -41.91 2.62 6.70
C THR A 415 -42.12 1.59 5.58
N SER A 416 -41.72 1.94 4.37
CA SER A 416 -41.79 1.05 3.19
C SER A 416 -40.70 1.42 2.17
N ALA A 417 -40.46 0.53 1.21
CA ALA A 417 -39.50 0.77 0.12
C ALA A 417 -39.90 1.93 -0.82
N LEU A 418 -41.10 2.44 -0.70
CA LEU A 418 -41.60 3.60 -1.45
C LEU A 418 -42.08 4.68 -0.46
N THR A 419 -41.44 5.84 -0.49
CA THR A 419 -41.76 6.97 0.39
C THR A 419 -42.12 8.19 -0.45
N SER A 420 -43.35 8.71 -0.29
CA SER A 420 -43.76 9.92 -1.02
C SER A 420 -43.05 11.15 -0.48
N LEU A 421 -42.58 11.98 -1.40
CA LEU A 421 -42.01 13.31 -1.15
C LEU A 421 -42.79 14.40 -1.86
N SER A 422 -44.07 14.18 -2.12
CA SER A 422 -44.96 15.16 -2.80
C SER A 422 -45.18 16.44 -1.98
N ASP A 423 -45.04 16.35 -0.67
CA ASP A 423 -45.12 17.46 0.29
C ASP A 423 -43.88 18.38 0.27
N VAL A 424 -42.75 17.91 -0.23
CA VAL A 424 -41.52 18.73 -0.35
C VAL A 424 -41.70 19.69 -1.52
N LYS A 425 -41.79 20.99 -1.28
CA LYS A 425 -42.05 22.01 -2.32
C LYS A 425 -40.79 22.55 -2.99
N ALA A 426 -39.61 22.28 -2.45
CA ALA A 426 -38.36 22.75 -3.04
C ALA A 426 -38.08 22.08 -4.40
N PRO A 427 -37.66 22.84 -5.41
CA PRO A 427 -37.34 22.29 -6.74
C PRO A 427 -36.06 21.46 -6.74
N VAL A 428 -35.14 21.75 -5.81
CA VAL A 428 -33.92 21.00 -5.56
C VAL A 428 -33.77 20.80 -4.06
N PHE A 429 -33.48 19.60 -3.65
CA PHE A 429 -33.29 19.27 -2.23
C PHE A 429 -32.32 18.08 -2.09
N LEU A 430 -31.77 17.95 -0.87
CA LEU A 430 -30.92 16.84 -0.48
C LEU A 430 -31.73 15.89 0.38
N VAL A 431 -31.58 14.61 0.13
CA VAL A 431 -32.16 13.53 0.94
C VAL A 431 -31.04 12.82 1.62
N ARG A 432 -31.10 12.71 2.95
CA ARG A 432 -30.20 11.91 3.75
C ARG A 432 -30.98 10.78 4.43
N ILE A 433 -30.47 9.57 4.26
CA ILE A 433 -30.96 8.37 4.93
C ILE A 433 -29.94 7.98 5.99
N GLU A 434 -30.35 7.81 7.21
CA GLU A 434 -29.49 7.42 8.35
C GLU A 434 -30.24 6.51 9.32
N GLY A 435 -29.53 5.54 9.90
CA GLY A 435 -30.11 4.61 10.88
C GLY A 435 -29.10 3.56 11.28
N SER A 436 -29.38 2.82 12.34
CA SER A 436 -28.50 1.79 12.90
C SER A 436 -28.19 0.63 11.93
N ASN A 437 -29.03 0.43 10.91
CA ASN A 437 -28.93 -0.73 10.00
C ASN A 437 -28.57 -0.35 8.57
N VAL A 438 -28.20 0.90 8.29
CA VAL A 438 -27.82 1.38 6.94
C VAL A 438 -26.68 2.36 7.03
N ALA A 439 -25.71 2.25 6.11
CA ALA A 439 -24.71 3.29 5.95
C ALA A 439 -25.40 4.60 5.53
N PRO A 440 -25.00 5.74 6.10
CA PRO A 440 -25.57 7.03 5.74
C PRO A 440 -25.46 7.27 4.23
N ARG A 441 -26.58 7.62 3.61
CA ARG A 441 -26.64 7.94 2.18
C ARG A 441 -27.22 9.33 1.96
N VAL A 442 -26.53 10.11 1.14
CA VAL A 442 -27.03 11.42 0.72
C VAL A 442 -27.21 11.43 -0.80
N ILE A 443 -28.35 11.89 -1.27
CA ILE A 443 -28.59 12.12 -2.68
C ILE A 443 -29.13 13.52 -2.94
N LYS A 444 -28.77 14.11 -4.06
CA LYS A 444 -29.37 15.34 -4.55
C LYS A 444 -30.56 14.98 -5.44
N VAL A 445 -31.71 15.54 -5.14
CA VAL A 445 -32.94 15.38 -5.90
C VAL A 445 -33.25 16.69 -6.61
N VAL A 446 -33.55 16.58 -7.89
CA VAL A 446 -34.09 17.70 -8.73
C VAL A 446 -35.46 17.25 -9.17
N LYS A 447 -36.53 18.04 -8.85
CA LYS A 447 -37.90 17.79 -9.30
C LYS A 447 -38.09 18.02 -10.78
#